data_a110ee276a3f0dc86d926b7795529fdd
#
_entry.id   a110ee276a3f0dc86d926b7795529fdd
#
_cell.length_a   1.000
_cell.length_b   1.000
_cell.length_c   1.000
_cell.angle_alpha   90.00
_cell.angle_beta   90.00
_cell.angle_gamma   90.00
#
_symmetry.space_group_name_H-M   'P 1'
#
loop_
_entity.id
_entity.type
_entity.pdbx_description
1 polymer ?
#
loop_
_entity_poly.entity_id
_entity_poly.type
_entity_poly.pdbx_seq_one_letter_code
_entity_poly.pdbx_strand_id
1 'polypeptide(L)'
;MIFTFLSNLVHIVNLLTIFYMIFKENRSSKSIISWTLVLIILPYIGFILFLMLGRKVNTKDIFIMKKSELTLFDKYIKKLKSADNSNDDLKRAKHSDMIKAIESMEYSPYRKDVETKVFFDGKELFDDILESLKKAQKSINIEFYIFKNDDIGSKVLDILKEKAKSGVEVRLLYDSVGSRTTNRKKLQSAIDASVKVGEFFPSLLRLININMNFRNHRKIIVIDNKIGYVGGFNVGDEYLGKDPKFGYWRDTHIKFMGDSVRDLDLRFWADWRYATKEDIDLSHLIDYKNEQAPSTMANYSKCGMQIISSGPNPDNFYEIKLSYLEMIQKAKKYIYIQSPYLISDNSISDSLKLASISGVDVKIMLPGNPDHKFMGWIANSYFESLLNAGAKIYLYEKGFLHAKTIV
;
A
#
# COMPACT_ATOMS: atom_id res chain seq x y z
N MET A 1 -8.17 -50.67 -1.87
CA MET A 1 -8.92 -50.12 -3.02
C MET A 1 -9.28 -48.63 -2.87
N ILE A 2 -10.02 -48.21 -1.84
CA ILE A 2 -10.43 -46.78 -1.64
C ILE A 2 -9.21 -45.87 -1.49
N PHE A 3 -8.21 -46.24 -0.70
CA PHE A 3 -7.01 -45.42 -0.47
C PHE A 3 -6.20 -45.25 -1.76
N THR A 4 -6.02 -46.30 -2.55
CA THR A 4 -5.31 -46.24 -3.84
C THR A 4 -6.08 -45.37 -4.84
N PHE A 5 -7.40 -45.43 -4.85
CA PHE A 5 -8.25 -44.57 -5.69
C PHE A 5 -8.11 -43.08 -5.30
N LEU A 6 -8.18 -42.76 -3.99
CA LEU A 6 -8.01 -41.40 -3.50
C LEU A 6 -6.58 -40.85 -3.80
N SER A 7 -5.56 -41.69 -3.65
CA SER A 7 -4.20 -41.32 -4.00
C SER A 7 -4.06 -40.97 -5.49
N ASN A 8 -4.57 -41.81 -6.36
CA ASN A 8 -4.53 -41.56 -7.81
C ASN A 8 -5.32 -40.29 -8.18
N LEU A 9 -6.47 -40.05 -7.54
CA LEU A 9 -7.27 -38.86 -7.76
C LEU A 9 -6.49 -37.57 -7.42
N VAL A 10 -5.74 -37.54 -6.30
CA VAL A 10 -4.93 -36.38 -5.92
C VAL A 10 -3.83 -36.14 -6.97
N HIS A 11 -3.15 -37.17 -7.46
CA HIS A 11 -2.15 -37.02 -8.51
C HIS A 11 -2.74 -36.47 -9.82
N ILE A 12 -3.92 -36.94 -10.22
CA ILE A 12 -4.62 -36.42 -11.40
C ILE A 12 -4.99 -34.94 -11.21
N VAL A 13 -5.53 -34.58 -10.05
CA VAL A 13 -5.88 -33.18 -9.75
C VAL A 13 -4.64 -32.30 -9.74
N ASN A 14 -3.52 -32.76 -9.16
CA ASN A 14 -2.26 -32.00 -9.20
C ASN A 14 -1.76 -31.80 -10.63
N LEU A 15 -1.83 -32.82 -11.46
CA LEU A 15 -1.43 -32.72 -12.87
C LEU A 15 -2.31 -31.71 -13.63
N LEU A 16 -3.61 -31.78 -13.45
CA LEU A 16 -4.54 -30.80 -14.05
C LEU A 16 -4.27 -29.37 -13.53
N THR A 17 -3.93 -29.22 -12.25
CA THR A 17 -3.54 -27.93 -11.64
C THR A 17 -2.25 -27.40 -12.28
N ILE A 18 -1.25 -28.24 -12.52
CA ILE A 18 0.00 -27.86 -13.19
C ILE A 18 -0.31 -27.38 -14.63
N PHE A 19 -1.09 -28.15 -15.38
CA PHE A 19 -1.52 -27.75 -16.74
C PHE A 19 -2.27 -26.41 -16.73
N TYR A 20 -3.19 -26.22 -15.77
CA TYR A 20 -3.92 -24.97 -15.63
C TYR A 20 -2.99 -23.78 -15.35
N MET A 21 -1.99 -23.95 -14.43
CA MET A 21 -0.99 -22.92 -14.14
C MET A 21 -0.16 -22.54 -15.37
N ILE A 22 0.22 -23.53 -16.21
CA ILE A 22 1.06 -23.30 -17.39
C ILE A 22 0.28 -22.60 -18.49
N PHE A 23 -0.94 -23.03 -18.78
CA PHE A 23 -1.65 -22.63 -19.99
C PHE A 23 -2.73 -21.57 -19.78
N LYS A 24 -3.21 -21.39 -18.56
CA LYS A 24 -4.33 -20.48 -18.25
C LYS A 24 -3.97 -19.33 -17.31
N GLU A 25 -2.94 -19.51 -16.48
CA GLU A 25 -2.52 -18.45 -15.56
C GLU A 25 -1.25 -17.76 -16.08
N ASN A 26 -1.29 -16.42 -16.10
CA ASN A 26 -0.10 -15.64 -16.39
C ASN A 26 0.79 -15.56 -15.11
N ARG A 27 1.71 -16.51 -14.97
CA ARG A 27 2.66 -16.61 -13.85
C ARG A 27 4.09 -16.50 -14.34
N SER A 28 4.99 -16.07 -13.45
CA SER A 28 6.42 -16.14 -13.71
C SER A 28 6.88 -17.61 -13.79
N SER A 29 7.85 -17.88 -14.65
CA SER A 29 8.43 -19.24 -14.79
C SER A 29 8.93 -19.80 -13.46
N LYS A 30 9.52 -18.96 -12.61
CA LYS A 30 9.96 -19.35 -11.24
C LYS A 30 8.79 -19.88 -10.40
N SER A 31 7.65 -19.17 -10.42
CA SER A 31 6.45 -19.60 -9.66
C SER A 31 5.88 -20.92 -10.19
N ILE A 32 5.82 -21.10 -11.52
CA ILE A 32 5.34 -22.34 -12.14
C ILE A 32 6.23 -23.50 -11.70
N ILE A 33 7.54 -23.38 -11.86
CA ILE A 33 8.51 -24.43 -11.49
C ILE A 33 8.38 -24.77 -9.99
N SER A 34 8.38 -23.77 -9.11
CA SER A 34 8.30 -24.00 -7.67
C SER A 34 7.03 -24.75 -7.27
N TRP A 35 5.86 -24.33 -7.77
CA TRP A 35 4.61 -25.03 -7.45
C TRP A 35 4.50 -26.40 -8.08
N THR A 36 5.05 -26.59 -9.29
CA THR A 36 5.15 -27.91 -9.92
C THR A 36 5.96 -28.88 -9.07
N LEU A 37 7.13 -28.44 -8.56
CA LEU A 37 7.94 -29.26 -7.67
C LEU A 37 7.21 -29.60 -6.37
N VAL A 38 6.54 -28.62 -5.75
CA VAL A 38 5.78 -28.83 -4.50
C VAL A 38 4.64 -29.83 -4.72
N LEU A 39 3.88 -29.72 -5.81
CA LEU A 39 2.77 -30.61 -6.12
C LEU A 39 3.20 -32.04 -6.48
N ILE A 40 4.40 -32.20 -7.05
CA ILE A 40 4.96 -33.52 -7.37
C ILE A 40 5.58 -34.18 -6.14
N ILE A 41 6.43 -33.46 -5.38
CA ILE A 41 7.18 -34.03 -4.25
C ILE A 41 6.28 -34.26 -3.03
N LEU A 42 5.32 -33.35 -2.79
CA LEU A 42 4.42 -33.37 -1.62
C LEU A 42 2.94 -33.37 -2.09
N PRO A 43 2.46 -34.41 -2.78
CA PRO A 43 1.18 -34.32 -3.50
C PRO A 43 -0.02 -33.94 -2.62
N TYR A 44 -0.10 -34.42 -1.39
CA TYR A 44 -1.22 -34.14 -0.47
C TYR A 44 -1.07 -32.78 0.20
N ILE A 45 0.07 -32.57 0.86
CA ILE A 45 0.37 -31.32 1.58
C ILE A 45 0.54 -30.18 0.57
N GLY A 46 1.21 -30.42 -0.54
CA GLY A 46 1.43 -29.46 -1.62
C GLY A 46 0.14 -28.96 -2.23
N PHE A 47 -0.85 -29.83 -2.40
CA PHE A 47 -2.18 -29.42 -2.90
C PHE A 47 -2.88 -28.49 -1.92
N ILE A 48 -2.85 -28.80 -0.61
CA ILE A 48 -3.42 -27.94 0.42
C ILE A 48 -2.70 -26.59 0.46
N LEU A 49 -1.35 -26.62 0.43
CA LEU A 49 -0.55 -25.40 0.39
C LEU A 49 -0.84 -24.58 -0.87
N PHE A 50 -1.02 -25.24 -2.01
CA PHE A 50 -1.37 -24.55 -3.24
C PHE A 50 -2.75 -23.87 -3.16
N LEU A 51 -3.74 -24.54 -2.58
CA LEU A 51 -5.07 -23.92 -2.37
C LEU A 51 -5.01 -22.70 -1.44
N MET A 52 -4.15 -22.74 -0.42
CA MET A 52 -4.02 -21.67 0.57
C MET A 52 -3.14 -20.50 0.09
N LEU A 53 -2.02 -20.81 -0.56
CA LEU A 53 -0.96 -19.86 -0.86
C LEU A 53 -0.74 -19.66 -2.36
N GLY A 54 -1.07 -20.66 -3.16
CA GLY A 54 -0.77 -20.72 -4.59
C GLY A 54 -1.86 -20.16 -5.48
N ARG A 55 -3.10 -20.03 -5.01
CA ARG A 55 -4.19 -19.53 -5.86
C ARG A 55 -3.97 -18.08 -6.26
N LYS A 56 -4.03 -17.80 -7.57
CA LYS A 56 -4.28 -16.43 -8.01
C LYS A 56 -5.75 -16.10 -7.69
N VAL A 57 -5.97 -15.01 -6.97
CA VAL A 57 -7.32 -14.45 -6.88
C VAL A 57 -7.70 -14.02 -8.29
N ASN A 58 -8.95 -14.28 -8.66
CA ASN A 58 -9.47 -13.72 -9.90
C ASN A 58 -9.49 -12.20 -9.77
N THR A 59 -8.45 -11.57 -10.30
CA THR A 59 -8.24 -10.13 -10.19
C THR A 59 -9.37 -9.35 -10.85
N LYS A 60 -10.07 -9.96 -11.81
CA LYS A 60 -11.26 -9.37 -12.41
C LYS A 60 -12.37 -9.10 -11.40
N ASP A 61 -12.49 -9.92 -10.35
CA ASP A 61 -13.54 -9.74 -9.32
C ASP A 61 -13.13 -8.76 -8.22
N ILE A 62 -11.84 -8.49 -8.06
CA ILE A 62 -11.34 -7.58 -7.01
C ILE A 62 -11.51 -6.10 -7.41
N PHE A 63 -11.37 -5.80 -8.72
CA PHE A 63 -11.35 -4.43 -9.23
C PHE A 63 -12.44 -4.14 -10.26
N ILE A 64 -13.47 -5.00 -10.39
CA ILE A 64 -14.59 -4.71 -11.28
C ILE A 64 -15.42 -3.57 -10.68
N MET A 65 -15.13 -2.37 -11.15
CA MET A 65 -16.09 -1.28 -11.08
C MET A 65 -17.30 -1.60 -11.96
N LYS A 66 -18.52 -1.39 -11.50
CA LYS A 66 -19.70 -1.51 -12.36
C LYS A 66 -19.51 -0.65 -13.62
N LYS A 67 -20.06 -1.06 -14.74
CA LYS A 67 -19.95 -0.30 -16.01
C LYS A 67 -20.36 1.17 -15.86
N SER A 68 -21.37 1.46 -15.03
CA SER A 68 -21.79 2.82 -14.69
C SER A 68 -20.71 3.62 -13.94
N GLU A 69 -19.92 2.97 -13.09
CA GLU A 69 -18.85 3.61 -12.31
C GLU A 69 -17.59 3.81 -13.15
N LEU A 70 -17.27 2.84 -14.03
CA LEU A 70 -16.23 3.05 -15.05
C LEU A 70 -16.55 4.27 -15.89
N THR A 71 -17.83 4.45 -16.28
CA THR A 71 -18.27 5.62 -17.04
C THR A 71 -18.17 6.91 -16.24
N LEU A 72 -18.50 6.90 -14.94
CA LEU A 72 -18.32 8.06 -14.05
C LEU A 72 -16.84 8.36 -13.82
N PHE A 73 -16.05 7.34 -13.61
CA PHE A 73 -14.60 7.44 -13.45
C PHE A 73 -13.93 7.97 -14.72
N ASP A 74 -14.29 7.45 -15.89
CA ASP A 74 -13.82 7.94 -17.19
C ASP A 74 -14.24 9.39 -17.45
N LYS A 75 -15.47 9.75 -17.08
CA LYS A 75 -15.97 11.13 -17.16
C LYS A 75 -15.18 12.07 -16.24
N TYR A 76 -14.87 11.59 -15.03
CA TYR A 76 -14.04 12.30 -14.07
C TYR A 76 -12.61 12.50 -14.62
N ILE A 77 -11.97 11.44 -15.10
CA ILE A 77 -10.64 11.52 -15.73
C ILE A 77 -10.65 12.48 -16.92
N LYS A 78 -11.67 12.39 -17.80
CA LYS A 78 -11.82 13.30 -18.95
C LYS A 78 -11.97 14.75 -18.51
N LYS A 79 -12.78 15.00 -17.48
CA LYS A 79 -12.97 16.37 -16.92
C LYS A 79 -11.68 16.90 -16.31
N LEU A 80 -10.94 16.06 -15.59
CA LEU A 80 -9.62 16.43 -15.05
C LEU A 80 -8.60 16.70 -16.15
N LYS A 81 -8.52 15.84 -17.16
CA LYS A 81 -7.62 16.04 -18.32
C LYS A 81 -7.98 17.30 -19.10
N SER A 82 -9.26 17.67 -19.21
CA SER A 82 -9.71 18.88 -19.91
C SER A 82 -9.53 20.16 -19.08
N ALA A 83 -9.58 20.06 -17.76
CA ALA A 83 -9.32 21.17 -16.85
C ALA A 83 -7.82 21.43 -16.62
N ASP A 84 -7.00 20.44 -16.93
CA ASP A 84 -5.57 20.46 -16.72
C ASP A 84 -4.88 21.11 -17.93
N ASN A 85 -4.69 22.43 -17.87
CA ASN A 85 -3.84 23.18 -18.80
C ASN A 85 -2.34 22.82 -18.68
N SER A 86 -2.05 21.64 -18.07
CA SER A 86 -0.72 21.21 -17.61
C SER A 86 0.24 20.80 -18.70
N ASN A 87 -0.20 20.70 -19.97
CA ASN A 87 0.69 20.24 -21.04
C ASN A 87 1.95 21.12 -21.23
N ASP A 88 1.87 22.42 -21.01
CA ASP A 88 3.03 23.32 -21.15
C ASP A 88 3.93 23.33 -19.91
N ASP A 89 3.37 23.14 -18.75
CA ASP A 89 4.10 23.06 -17.50
C ASP A 89 4.79 21.69 -17.32
N LEU A 90 4.17 20.61 -17.80
CA LEU A 90 4.78 19.28 -17.85
C LEU A 90 5.99 19.23 -18.77
N LYS A 91 5.96 19.94 -19.92
CA LYS A 91 7.11 20.03 -20.83
C LYS A 91 8.31 20.74 -20.21
N ARG A 92 8.09 21.62 -19.24
CA ARG A 92 9.14 22.37 -18.52
C ARG A 92 9.61 21.66 -17.23
N ALA A 93 8.90 20.63 -16.78
CA ALA A 93 9.28 19.89 -15.60
C ALA A 93 10.57 19.09 -15.84
N LYS A 94 11.52 19.19 -14.93
CA LYS A 94 12.85 18.54 -15.02
C LYS A 94 12.78 17.02 -15.25
N HIS A 95 11.65 16.39 -14.89
CA HIS A 95 11.42 14.94 -14.99
C HIS A 95 10.14 14.62 -15.77
N SER A 96 9.82 15.42 -16.79
CA SER A 96 8.58 15.30 -17.57
C SER A 96 8.34 13.90 -18.15
N ASP A 97 9.40 13.24 -18.62
CA ASP A 97 9.29 11.89 -19.21
C ASP A 97 8.93 10.84 -18.17
N MET A 98 9.50 10.92 -16.97
CA MET A 98 9.17 10.03 -15.85
C MET A 98 7.72 10.26 -15.40
N ILE A 99 7.30 11.52 -15.25
CA ILE A 99 5.93 11.90 -14.88
C ILE A 99 4.94 11.32 -15.90
N LYS A 100 5.20 11.50 -17.20
CA LYS A 100 4.34 10.97 -18.28
C LYS A 100 4.31 9.44 -18.30
N ALA A 101 5.47 8.78 -18.07
CA ALA A 101 5.53 7.33 -18.00
C ALA A 101 4.64 6.80 -16.86
N ILE A 102 4.69 7.41 -15.70
CA ILE A 102 3.86 7.07 -14.55
C ILE A 102 2.36 7.31 -14.86
N GLU A 103 2.01 8.47 -15.42
CA GLU A 103 0.62 8.77 -15.83
C GLU A 103 0.06 7.79 -16.88
N SER A 104 0.94 7.17 -17.68
CA SER A 104 0.55 6.19 -18.71
C SER A 104 0.28 4.80 -18.14
N MET A 105 0.88 4.46 -17.00
CA MET A 105 0.74 3.14 -16.37
C MET A 105 -0.60 3.00 -15.65
N GLU A 106 -1.00 4.02 -14.91
CA GLU A 106 -2.24 4.10 -14.14
C GLU A 106 -2.73 5.55 -14.14
N TYR A 107 -4.00 5.76 -13.75
CA TYR A 107 -4.47 7.11 -13.48
C TYR A 107 -3.76 7.68 -12.24
N SER A 108 -2.64 8.34 -12.48
CA SER A 108 -1.80 8.99 -11.47
C SER A 108 -1.40 10.38 -11.94
N PRO A 109 -2.34 11.34 -11.97
CA PRO A 109 -2.10 12.67 -12.51
C PRO A 109 -1.06 13.41 -11.68
N TYR A 110 -0.20 14.15 -12.36
CA TYR A 110 0.76 15.04 -11.69
C TYR A 110 0.05 16.28 -11.15
N ARG A 111 0.21 16.54 -9.84
CA ARG A 111 -0.31 17.73 -9.17
C ARG A 111 0.84 18.63 -8.77
N LYS A 112 0.72 19.91 -9.10
CA LYS A 112 1.68 20.94 -8.72
C LYS A 112 1.31 21.57 -7.39
N ASP A 113 2.29 22.25 -6.82
CA ASP A 113 2.11 23.12 -5.65
C ASP A 113 1.42 22.43 -4.47
N VAL A 114 1.59 21.09 -4.35
CA VAL A 114 1.08 20.32 -3.23
C VAL A 114 1.87 20.70 -1.99
N GLU A 115 1.19 21.18 -0.96
CA GLU A 115 1.80 21.49 0.33
C GLU A 115 2.04 20.20 1.10
N THR A 116 3.26 19.95 1.54
CA THR A 116 3.66 18.69 2.18
C THR A 116 4.41 18.89 3.47
N LYS A 117 4.15 18.00 4.44
CA LYS A 117 4.93 17.83 5.66
C LYS A 117 5.28 16.35 5.82
N VAL A 118 6.57 16.04 6.03
CA VAL A 118 7.06 14.68 6.21
C VAL A 118 7.30 14.43 7.68
N PHE A 119 6.82 13.30 8.18
CA PHE A 119 7.01 12.82 9.54
C PHE A 119 7.92 11.60 9.54
N PHE A 120 8.82 11.56 10.50
CA PHE A 120 9.74 10.46 10.72
C PHE A 120 9.55 9.77 12.08
N ASP A 121 8.77 10.40 12.95
CA ASP A 121 8.49 10.00 14.31
C ASP A 121 6.99 9.74 14.50
N GLY A 122 6.64 8.63 15.15
CA GLY A 122 5.24 8.23 15.32
C GLY A 122 4.49 9.15 16.29
N LYS A 123 5.15 9.67 17.33
CA LYS A 123 4.50 10.56 18.28
C LYS A 123 4.14 11.89 17.61
N GLU A 124 5.10 12.50 16.90
CA GLU A 124 4.84 13.74 16.15
C GLU A 124 3.71 13.55 15.13
N LEU A 125 3.71 12.44 14.42
CA LEU A 125 2.68 12.11 13.45
C LEU A 125 1.30 11.99 14.09
N PHE A 126 1.17 11.19 15.15
CA PHE A 126 -0.14 10.96 15.78
C PHE A 126 -0.65 12.17 16.53
N ASP A 127 0.21 13.01 17.10
CA ASP A 127 -0.20 14.31 17.66
C ASP A 127 -0.85 15.19 16.57
N ASP A 128 -0.26 15.27 15.38
CA ASP A 128 -0.80 16.00 14.22
C ASP A 128 -2.09 15.36 13.66
N ILE A 129 -2.15 14.03 13.56
CA ILE A 129 -3.36 13.30 13.11
C ILE A 129 -4.53 13.57 14.07
N LEU A 130 -4.33 13.42 15.39
CA LEU A 130 -5.39 13.63 16.37
C LEU A 130 -5.92 15.07 16.33
N GLU A 131 -5.02 16.05 16.15
CA GLU A 131 -5.43 17.46 15.99
C GLU A 131 -6.24 17.68 14.72
N SER A 132 -5.80 17.09 13.58
CA SER A 132 -6.51 17.20 12.31
C SER A 132 -7.89 16.53 12.34
N LEU A 133 -7.99 15.35 12.96
CA LEU A 133 -9.27 14.64 13.14
C LEU A 133 -10.27 15.46 13.97
N LYS A 134 -9.81 16.10 15.06
CA LYS A 134 -10.66 16.97 15.90
C LYS A 134 -11.20 18.17 15.13
N LYS A 135 -10.49 18.66 14.12
CA LYS A 135 -10.89 19.81 13.29
C LYS A 135 -11.82 19.44 12.12
N ALA A 136 -12.02 18.16 11.85
CA ALA A 136 -12.87 17.71 10.76
C ALA A 136 -14.30 18.24 10.87
N GLN A 137 -14.88 18.63 9.73
CA GLN A 137 -16.21 19.26 9.65
C GLN A 137 -17.19 18.51 8.73
N LYS A 138 -16.70 17.82 7.69
CA LYS A 138 -17.55 17.18 6.67
C LYS A 138 -17.39 15.67 6.66
N SER A 139 -16.14 15.19 6.53
CA SER A 139 -15.88 13.76 6.36
C SER A 139 -14.52 13.36 6.89
N ILE A 140 -14.43 12.11 7.35
CA ILE A 140 -13.19 11.44 7.73
C ILE A 140 -13.21 10.05 7.10
N ASN A 141 -12.28 9.79 6.18
CA ASN A 141 -12.03 8.49 5.59
C ASN A 141 -10.68 7.96 6.09
N ILE A 142 -10.70 6.84 6.80
CA ILE A 142 -9.50 6.23 7.39
C ILE A 142 -9.37 4.77 6.93
N GLU A 143 -8.17 4.41 6.48
CA GLU A 143 -7.82 3.06 6.09
C GLU A 143 -6.46 2.67 6.65
N PHE A 144 -6.40 1.51 7.35
CA PHE A 144 -5.16 0.99 7.90
C PHE A 144 -5.06 -0.53 7.73
N TYR A 145 -3.83 -1.01 7.47
CA TYR A 145 -3.53 -2.43 7.53
C TYR A 145 -3.65 -2.97 8.97
N ILE A 146 -3.02 -2.28 9.93
CA ILE A 146 -3.13 -2.58 11.36
C ILE A 146 -3.83 -1.42 12.06
N PHE A 147 -4.93 -1.73 12.73
CA PHE A 147 -5.63 -0.81 13.62
C PHE A 147 -5.83 -1.50 14.97
N LYS A 148 -5.00 -1.18 15.96
CA LYS A 148 -5.11 -1.73 17.32
C LYS A 148 -6.03 -0.89 18.19
N ASN A 149 -6.56 -1.49 19.25
CA ASN A 149 -7.35 -0.78 20.27
C ASN A 149 -6.56 -0.58 21.58
N ASP A 150 -5.26 -0.29 21.45
CA ASP A 150 -4.38 0.17 22.53
C ASP A 150 -4.60 1.65 22.83
N ASP A 151 -3.64 2.34 23.51
CA ASP A 151 -3.84 3.72 23.92
C ASP A 151 -4.06 4.65 22.74
N ILE A 152 -3.18 4.58 21.71
CA ILE A 152 -3.32 5.48 20.55
C ILE A 152 -4.54 5.14 19.71
N GLY A 153 -4.80 3.85 19.49
CA GLY A 153 -5.96 3.43 18.71
C GLY A 153 -7.28 3.76 19.40
N SER A 154 -7.31 3.70 20.75
CA SER A 154 -8.49 4.13 21.52
C SER A 154 -8.73 5.62 21.40
N LYS A 155 -7.68 6.46 21.47
CA LYS A 155 -7.78 7.92 21.26
C LYS A 155 -8.30 8.26 19.87
N VAL A 156 -7.77 7.60 18.83
CA VAL A 156 -8.28 7.78 17.47
C VAL A 156 -9.76 7.41 17.40
N LEU A 157 -10.13 6.22 17.91
CA LEU A 157 -11.50 5.72 17.85
C LEU A 157 -12.49 6.62 18.61
N ASP A 158 -12.08 7.19 19.76
CA ASP A 158 -12.92 8.09 20.54
C ASP A 158 -13.21 9.40 19.79
N ILE A 159 -12.20 9.97 19.10
CA ILE A 159 -12.43 11.15 18.24
C ILE A 159 -13.35 10.80 17.06
N LEU A 160 -13.17 9.64 16.43
CA LEU A 160 -14.05 9.20 15.33
C LEU A 160 -15.51 9.10 15.78
N LYS A 161 -15.75 8.54 16.99
CA LYS A 161 -17.09 8.45 17.58
C LYS A 161 -17.68 9.83 17.88
N GLU A 162 -16.88 10.73 18.45
CA GLU A 162 -17.30 12.10 18.74
C GLU A 162 -17.71 12.84 17.46
N LYS A 163 -16.87 12.73 16.41
CA LYS A 163 -17.13 13.37 15.12
C LYS A 163 -18.35 12.79 14.41
N ALA A 164 -18.54 11.48 14.43
CA ALA A 164 -19.72 10.86 13.86
C ALA A 164 -21.01 11.31 14.58
N LYS A 165 -20.99 11.39 15.93
CA LYS A 165 -22.11 11.94 16.71
C LYS A 165 -22.42 13.40 16.42
N SER A 166 -21.40 14.17 16.02
CA SER A 166 -21.57 15.60 15.63
C SER A 166 -22.00 15.79 14.18
N GLY A 167 -22.28 14.71 13.44
CA GLY A 167 -22.79 14.76 12.06
C GLY A 167 -21.71 14.70 10.97
N VAL A 168 -20.43 14.51 11.33
CA VAL A 168 -19.35 14.26 10.36
C VAL A 168 -19.48 12.84 9.80
N GLU A 169 -19.37 12.68 8.50
CA GLU A 169 -19.35 11.36 7.87
C GLU A 169 -18.04 10.65 8.15
N VAL A 170 -18.05 9.59 8.96
CA VAL A 170 -16.84 8.87 9.37
C VAL A 170 -16.85 7.44 8.83
N ARG A 171 -15.77 7.08 8.13
CA ARG A 171 -15.52 5.72 7.60
C ARG A 171 -14.17 5.20 8.08
N LEU A 172 -14.19 4.00 8.64
CA LEU A 172 -12.99 3.27 9.09
C LEU A 172 -12.90 1.93 8.34
N LEU A 173 -11.85 1.77 7.53
CA LEU A 173 -11.53 0.54 6.83
C LEU A 173 -10.26 -0.07 7.41
N TYR A 174 -10.27 -1.38 7.70
CA TYR A 174 -9.08 -2.08 8.20
C TYR A 174 -8.95 -3.47 7.55
N ASP A 175 -7.71 -3.98 7.51
CA ASP A 175 -7.46 -5.35 7.04
C ASP A 175 -7.72 -6.37 8.15
N SER A 176 -8.45 -7.44 7.84
CA SER A 176 -8.89 -8.46 8.80
C SER A 176 -7.75 -9.23 9.47
N VAL A 177 -6.64 -9.46 8.75
CA VAL A 177 -5.48 -10.19 9.27
C VAL A 177 -4.53 -9.25 10.00
N GLY A 178 -4.24 -8.10 9.43
CA GLY A 178 -3.41 -7.08 10.07
C GLY A 178 -4.00 -6.62 11.41
N SER A 179 -5.32 -6.49 11.46
CA SER A 179 -6.06 -6.01 12.65
C SER A 179 -6.73 -7.13 13.46
N ARG A 180 -6.24 -8.36 13.39
CA ARG A 180 -6.83 -9.54 14.09
C ARG A 180 -6.94 -9.39 15.61
N THR A 181 -6.10 -8.54 16.21
CA THR A 181 -6.10 -8.27 17.66
C THR A 181 -7.06 -7.15 18.05
N THR A 182 -7.73 -6.52 17.09
CA THR A 182 -8.66 -5.43 17.33
C THR A 182 -9.89 -5.91 18.12
N ASN A 183 -10.24 -5.18 19.16
CA ASN A 183 -11.36 -5.53 20.03
C ASN A 183 -12.71 -5.24 19.33
N ARG A 184 -13.46 -6.30 19.01
CA ARG A 184 -14.75 -6.18 18.33
C ARG A 184 -15.78 -5.36 19.12
N LYS A 185 -15.78 -5.41 20.47
CA LYS A 185 -16.70 -4.61 21.28
C LYS A 185 -16.42 -3.11 21.13
N LYS A 186 -15.14 -2.70 21.06
CA LYS A 186 -14.77 -1.30 20.82
C LYS A 186 -15.17 -0.86 19.41
N LEU A 187 -15.00 -1.70 18.40
CA LEU A 187 -15.50 -1.42 17.04
C LEU A 187 -17.01 -1.32 17.00
N GLN A 188 -17.73 -2.21 17.71
CA GLN A 188 -19.18 -2.13 17.81
C GLN A 188 -19.63 -0.80 18.42
N SER A 189 -18.95 -0.33 19.47
CA SER A 189 -19.25 0.99 20.06
C SER A 189 -19.03 2.16 19.10
N ALA A 190 -18.16 2.01 18.10
CA ALA A 190 -17.99 3.01 17.05
C ALA A 190 -19.14 2.95 16.04
N ILE A 191 -19.58 1.76 15.67
CA ILE A 191 -20.76 1.56 14.79
C ILE A 191 -22.00 2.14 15.46
N ASP A 192 -22.20 1.87 16.76
CA ASP A 192 -23.31 2.42 17.55
C ASP A 192 -23.28 3.96 17.64
N ALA A 193 -22.10 4.54 17.47
CA ALA A 193 -21.87 5.98 17.37
C ALA A 193 -21.95 6.54 15.94
N SER A 194 -22.47 5.76 14.99
CA SER A 194 -22.62 6.10 13.56
C SER A 194 -21.32 6.15 12.75
N VAL A 195 -20.22 5.56 13.23
CA VAL A 195 -19.04 5.34 12.41
C VAL A 195 -19.31 4.18 11.46
N LYS A 196 -19.18 4.40 10.16
CA LYS A 196 -19.21 3.30 9.18
C LYS A 196 -17.90 2.51 9.24
N VAL A 197 -17.98 1.21 9.46
CA VAL A 197 -16.81 0.34 9.62
C VAL A 197 -16.82 -0.74 8.54
N GLY A 198 -15.70 -0.82 7.77
CA GLY A 198 -15.47 -1.83 6.76
C GLY A 198 -14.29 -2.75 7.13
N GLU A 199 -14.40 -4.02 6.79
CA GLU A 199 -13.32 -5.00 6.97
C GLU A 199 -12.87 -5.52 5.61
N PHE A 200 -11.60 -5.33 5.30
CA PHE A 200 -11.01 -5.79 4.03
C PHE A 200 -10.64 -7.28 4.14
N PHE A 201 -11.13 -8.11 3.23
CA PHE A 201 -11.00 -9.56 3.21
C PHE A 201 -11.45 -10.22 4.54
N PRO A 202 -12.71 -10.06 4.96
CA PRO A 202 -13.22 -10.71 6.16
C PRO A 202 -13.05 -12.23 6.04
N SER A 203 -12.58 -12.87 7.12
CA SER A 203 -12.43 -14.32 7.19
C SER A 203 -13.47 -14.90 8.11
N LEU A 204 -14.31 -15.81 7.58
CA LEU A 204 -15.26 -16.61 8.36
C LEU A 204 -14.57 -17.50 9.41
N LEU A 205 -13.38 -18.02 9.06
CA LEU A 205 -12.52 -18.79 9.93
C LEU A 205 -11.21 -18.03 10.11
N ARG A 206 -11.01 -17.37 11.27
CA ARG A 206 -9.81 -16.56 11.59
C ARG A 206 -8.49 -17.30 11.39
N LEU A 207 -8.49 -18.63 11.38
CA LEU A 207 -7.32 -19.49 11.23
C LEU A 207 -7.06 -19.97 9.80
N ILE A 208 -8.09 -19.98 8.92
CA ILE A 208 -7.97 -20.46 7.55
C ILE A 208 -8.51 -19.37 6.62
N ASN A 209 -7.61 -18.51 6.19
CA ASN A 209 -7.94 -17.51 5.19
C ASN A 209 -7.30 -17.89 3.85
N ILE A 210 -8.12 -18.39 2.91
CA ILE A 210 -7.71 -18.79 1.56
C ILE A 210 -7.06 -17.61 0.79
N ASN A 211 -7.34 -16.37 1.22
CA ASN A 211 -6.79 -15.14 0.65
C ASN A 211 -5.65 -14.56 1.50
N MET A 212 -4.88 -15.39 2.21
CA MET A 212 -3.83 -14.94 3.13
C MET A 212 -2.76 -14.07 2.45
N ASN A 213 -2.50 -14.28 1.16
CA ASN A 213 -1.54 -13.52 0.37
C ASN A 213 -2.09 -12.17 -0.15
N PHE A 214 -3.40 -11.95 -0.06
CA PHE A 214 -4.05 -10.74 -0.56
C PHE A 214 -4.44 -9.87 0.62
N ARG A 215 -3.63 -8.85 0.91
CA ARG A 215 -3.83 -7.94 2.04
C ARG A 215 -3.84 -6.50 1.56
N ASN A 216 -4.65 -5.70 2.19
CA ASN A 216 -4.61 -4.27 1.97
C ASN A 216 -3.61 -3.64 2.95
N HIS A 217 -2.42 -3.31 2.44
CA HIS A 217 -1.33 -2.76 3.25
C HIS A 217 -1.27 -1.23 3.23
N ARG A 218 -2.31 -0.55 2.75
CA ARG A 218 -2.38 0.91 2.70
C ARG A 218 -2.63 1.52 4.07
N LYS A 219 -2.18 2.74 4.26
CA LYS A 219 -2.43 3.58 5.42
C LYS A 219 -2.80 4.95 4.86
N ILE A 220 -4.09 5.23 4.84
CA ILE A 220 -4.69 6.40 4.22
C ILE A 220 -5.56 7.11 5.24
N ILE A 221 -5.42 8.42 5.35
CA ILE A 221 -6.40 9.27 6.02
C ILE A 221 -6.74 10.42 5.06
N VAL A 222 -8.02 10.65 4.86
CA VAL A 222 -8.52 11.83 4.14
C VAL A 222 -9.54 12.54 5.03
N ILE A 223 -9.32 13.83 5.25
CA ILE A 223 -10.18 14.67 6.09
C ILE A 223 -10.75 15.80 5.23
N ASP A 224 -12.08 15.90 5.18
CA ASP A 224 -12.83 16.97 4.50
C ASP A 224 -12.46 17.16 3.02
N ASN A 225 -11.87 16.15 2.38
CA ASN A 225 -11.23 16.22 1.06
C ASN A 225 -10.15 17.33 0.93
N LYS A 226 -9.59 17.79 2.05
CA LYS A 226 -8.62 18.89 2.11
C LYS A 226 -7.25 18.45 2.63
N ILE A 227 -7.22 17.46 3.51
CA ILE A 227 -6.00 16.95 4.14
C ILE A 227 -5.87 15.47 3.84
N GLY A 228 -4.74 15.06 3.29
CA GLY A 228 -4.36 13.67 3.07
C GLY A 228 -3.16 13.25 3.90
N TYR A 229 -3.17 12.01 4.40
CA TYR A 229 -2.02 11.36 5.00
C TYR A 229 -1.80 10.01 4.33
N VAL A 230 -0.55 9.70 4.02
CA VAL A 230 -0.12 8.39 3.51
C VAL A 230 1.29 8.06 3.98
N GLY A 231 1.54 6.80 4.32
CA GLY A 231 2.89 6.39 4.72
C GLY A 231 2.98 5.00 5.34
N GLY A 232 4.01 4.78 6.15
CA GLY A 232 4.34 3.47 6.70
C GLY A 232 3.78 3.17 8.08
N PHE A 233 3.49 4.20 8.90
CA PHE A 233 2.96 4.00 10.25
C PHE A 233 1.53 3.42 10.24
N ASN A 234 1.29 2.42 11.06
CA ASN A 234 -0.05 1.93 11.36
C ASN A 234 -0.55 2.52 12.70
N VAL A 235 -1.77 2.16 13.11
CA VAL A 235 -2.34 2.56 14.40
C VAL A 235 -2.01 1.52 15.46
N GLY A 236 -1.12 1.88 16.39
CA GLY A 236 -0.66 1.04 17.49
C GLY A 236 0.45 1.68 18.30
N ASP A 237 0.54 1.34 19.59
CA ASP A 237 1.50 1.92 20.53
C ASP A 237 2.96 1.57 20.21
N GLU A 238 3.21 0.45 19.51
CA GLU A 238 4.56 0.11 19.02
C GLU A 238 5.09 1.15 18.03
N TYR A 239 4.24 1.77 17.23
CA TYR A 239 4.64 2.81 16.26
C TYR A 239 5.02 4.14 16.95
N LEU A 240 4.69 4.29 18.25
CA LEU A 240 5.11 5.39 19.10
C LEU A 240 6.39 5.07 19.88
N GLY A 241 7.03 3.94 19.62
CA GLY A 241 8.22 3.48 20.34
C GLY A 241 7.95 2.96 21.74
N LYS A 242 6.70 2.62 22.08
CA LYS A 242 6.33 2.11 23.41
C LYS A 242 6.57 0.60 23.60
N ASP A 243 6.80 -0.15 22.52
CA ASP A 243 7.10 -1.58 22.61
C ASP A 243 8.60 -1.78 22.86
N PRO A 244 9.01 -2.35 24.01
CA PRO A 244 10.42 -2.55 24.34
C PRO A 244 11.14 -3.52 23.39
N LYS A 245 10.42 -4.37 22.66
CA LYS A 245 11.00 -5.27 21.66
C LYS A 245 11.59 -4.51 20.48
N PHE A 246 10.94 -3.44 20.04
CA PHE A 246 11.33 -2.67 18.86
C PHE A 246 12.07 -1.39 19.22
N GLY A 247 11.83 -0.84 20.43
CA GLY A 247 12.33 0.45 20.83
C GLY A 247 11.81 1.57 19.94
N TYR A 248 12.69 2.49 19.54
CA TYR A 248 12.30 3.57 18.63
C TYR A 248 11.88 3.02 17.26
N TRP A 249 10.66 3.38 16.84
CA TRP A 249 10.12 2.98 15.53
C TRP A 249 10.37 4.07 14.49
N ARG A 250 11.28 3.81 13.55
CA ARG A 250 11.63 4.73 12.46
C ARG A 250 10.84 4.38 11.20
N ASP A 251 9.88 5.21 10.85
CA ASP A 251 9.12 5.07 9.59
C ASP A 251 8.99 6.43 8.89
N THR A 252 8.26 6.51 7.80
CA THR A 252 8.02 7.74 7.06
C THR A 252 6.54 7.86 6.72
N HIS A 253 5.96 9.04 6.99
CA HIS A 253 4.58 9.38 6.67
C HIS A 253 4.52 10.80 6.13
N ILE A 254 3.62 11.06 5.22
CA ILE A 254 3.46 12.37 4.59
C ILE A 254 2.05 12.86 4.86
N LYS A 255 1.92 14.09 5.35
CA LYS A 255 0.71 14.91 5.32
C LYS A 255 0.79 15.81 4.11
N PHE A 256 -0.30 15.98 3.40
CA PHE A 256 -0.33 16.90 2.28
C PHE A 256 -1.72 17.54 2.09
N MET A 257 -1.73 18.66 1.37
CA MET A 257 -2.91 19.42 1.00
C MET A 257 -2.82 19.83 -0.47
N GLY A 258 -3.95 20.00 -1.10
CA GLY A 258 -4.05 20.30 -2.53
C GLY A 258 -4.75 19.19 -3.31
N ASP A 259 -4.67 19.25 -4.64
CA ASP A 259 -5.46 18.37 -5.52
C ASP A 259 -5.11 16.87 -5.40
N SER A 260 -3.90 16.53 -4.92
CA SER A 260 -3.50 15.13 -4.67
C SER A 260 -4.34 14.45 -3.57
N VAL A 261 -4.99 15.22 -2.68
CA VAL A 261 -5.88 14.66 -1.65
C VAL A 261 -7.05 13.95 -2.29
N ARG A 262 -7.58 14.50 -3.36
CA ARG A 262 -8.67 13.91 -4.15
C ARG A 262 -8.24 12.60 -4.81
N ASP A 263 -7.01 12.54 -5.32
CA ASP A 263 -6.47 11.33 -5.94
C ASP A 263 -6.26 10.22 -4.89
N LEU A 264 -5.87 10.59 -3.66
CA LEU A 264 -5.79 9.68 -2.53
C LEU A 264 -7.18 9.21 -2.08
N ASP A 265 -8.16 10.12 -1.98
CA ASP A 265 -9.53 9.78 -1.58
C ASP A 265 -10.19 8.84 -2.59
N LEU A 266 -9.93 9.02 -3.87
CA LEU A 266 -10.39 8.12 -4.91
C LEU A 266 -9.88 6.67 -4.68
N ARG A 267 -8.62 6.51 -4.21
CA ARG A 267 -8.09 5.20 -3.85
C ARG A 267 -8.78 4.61 -2.63
N PHE A 268 -9.03 5.42 -1.61
CA PHE A 268 -9.81 4.98 -0.44
C PHE A 268 -11.19 4.48 -0.85
N TRP A 269 -11.91 5.22 -1.68
CA TRP A 269 -13.25 4.84 -2.13
C TRP A 269 -13.28 3.55 -2.94
N ALA A 270 -12.27 3.29 -3.76
CA ALA A 270 -12.15 2.02 -4.48
C ALA A 270 -11.97 0.83 -3.50
N ASP A 271 -11.17 1.00 -2.45
CA ASP A 271 -10.95 -0.02 -1.43
C ASP A 271 -12.18 -0.19 -0.53
N TRP A 272 -12.83 0.92 -0.14
CA TRP A 272 -14.07 0.91 0.63
C TRP A 272 -15.17 0.12 -0.07
N ARG A 273 -15.42 0.44 -1.33
CA ARG A 273 -16.41 -0.27 -2.13
C ARG A 273 -16.10 -1.75 -2.28
N TYR A 274 -14.85 -2.08 -2.53
CA TYR A 274 -14.44 -3.48 -2.61
C TYR A 274 -14.77 -4.23 -1.30
N ALA A 275 -14.46 -3.64 -0.16
CA ALA A 275 -14.65 -4.26 1.14
C ALA A 275 -16.13 -4.36 1.55
N THR A 276 -16.91 -3.30 1.34
CA THR A 276 -18.28 -3.19 1.87
C THR A 276 -19.36 -3.56 0.87
N LYS A 277 -19.02 -3.57 -0.44
CA LYS A 277 -19.97 -3.71 -1.57
C LYS A 277 -21.01 -2.59 -1.63
N GLU A 278 -20.78 -1.49 -0.91
CA GLU A 278 -21.64 -0.30 -0.94
C GLU A 278 -21.51 0.38 -2.31
N ASP A 279 -22.65 0.80 -2.87
CA ASP A 279 -22.63 1.63 -4.08
C ASP A 279 -22.18 3.06 -3.71
N ILE A 280 -21.18 3.55 -4.43
CA ILE A 280 -20.52 4.81 -4.13
C ILE A 280 -20.99 5.88 -5.12
N ASP A 281 -21.38 7.04 -4.60
CA ASP A 281 -21.53 8.26 -5.38
C ASP A 281 -20.21 9.05 -5.36
N LEU A 282 -19.52 9.08 -6.50
CA LEU A 282 -18.29 9.83 -6.71
C LEU A 282 -18.53 11.27 -7.23
N SER A 283 -19.79 11.73 -7.28
CA SER A 283 -20.11 13.07 -7.77
C SER A 283 -19.40 14.17 -6.97
N HIS A 284 -19.25 13.97 -5.65
CA HIS A 284 -18.52 14.88 -4.77
C HIS A 284 -17.04 15.05 -5.15
N LEU A 285 -16.42 14.03 -5.76
CA LEU A 285 -15.06 14.11 -6.30
C LEU A 285 -15.01 14.83 -7.65
N ILE A 286 -16.10 14.79 -8.43
CA ILE A 286 -16.22 15.47 -9.73
C ILE A 286 -16.45 16.96 -9.55
N ASP A 287 -17.30 17.33 -8.60
CA ASP A 287 -17.72 18.73 -8.36
C ASP A 287 -16.77 19.46 -7.40
N TYR A 288 -15.67 18.82 -7.03
CA TYR A 288 -14.65 19.43 -6.20
C TYR A 288 -14.14 20.72 -6.82
N LYS A 289 -14.57 21.84 -6.29
CA LYS A 289 -13.91 23.13 -6.49
C LYS A 289 -12.77 23.19 -5.49
N ASN A 290 -11.56 23.39 -5.98
CA ASN A 290 -10.41 23.64 -5.12
C ASN A 290 -10.66 24.91 -4.32
N GLU A 291 -11.42 24.79 -3.21
CA GLU A 291 -11.40 25.81 -2.17
C GLU A 291 -9.99 25.72 -1.61
N GLN A 292 -9.11 26.61 -2.05
CA GLN A 292 -7.74 26.70 -1.58
C GLN A 292 -7.75 26.53 -0.06
N ALA A 293 -7.17 25.43 0.41
CA ALA A 293 -6.88 25.30 1.83
C ALA A 293 -6.10 26.56 2.21
N PRO A 294 -6.44 27.23 3.32
CA PRO A 294 -5.75 28.45 3.69
C PRO A 294 -4.24 28.18 3.72
N SER A 295 -3.51 28.82 2.84
CA SER A 295 -2.07 28.70 2.64
C SER A 295 -1.30 29.38 3.78
N THR A 296 -1.43 28.87 5.00
CA THR A 296 -0.85 29.54 6.18
C THR A 296 -0.24 28.57 7.18
N MET A 297 0.28 27.43 6.75
CA MET A 297 1.04 26.60 7.69
C MET A 297 2.53 26.88 7.54
N ALA A 298 3.14 27.53 8.53
CA ALA A 298 4.58 27.57 8.70
C ALA A 298 5.10 26.10 8.69
N ASN A 299 6.17 25.82 7.92
CA ASN A 299 6.83 24.51 7.79
C ASN A 299 6.26 23.52 6.76
N TYR A 300 5.49 23.96 5.76
CA TYR A 300 5.15 23.14 4.60
C TYR A 300 6.07 23.44 3.43
N SER A 301 6.50 22.38 2.73
CA SER A 301 7.20 22.50 1.44
C SER A 301 6.20 22.31 0.30
N LYS A 302 6.35 23.09 -0.78
CA LYS A 302 5.57 22.88 -2.01
C LYS A 302 6.32 21.96 -2.95
N CYS A 303 5.66 20.94 -3.46
CA CYS A 303 6.25 20.02 -4.42
C CYS A 303 5.24 19.55 -5.47
N GLY A 304 5.74 18.94 -6.54
CA GLY A 304 4.91 18.14 -7.43
C GLY A 304 4.67 16.76 -6.83
N MET A 305 3.48 16.21 -7.03
CA MET A 305 3.07 14.92 -6.47
C MET A 305 2.27 14.09 -7.47
N GLN A 306 2.52 12.78 -7.45
CA GLN A 306 1.69 11.76 -8.09
C GLN A 306 1.34 10.69 -7.06
N ILE A 307 0.08 10.29 -6.97
CA ILE A 307 -0.36 9.17 -6.13
C ILE A 307 -0.40 7.92 -6.99
N ILE A 308 0.44 6.94 -6.65
CA ILE A 308 0.56 5.69 -7.39
C ILE A 308 0.05 4.56 -6.49
N SER A 309 -0.83 3.74 -7.03
CA SER A 309 -1.31 2.53 -6.35
C SER A 309 -0.94 1.29 -7.14
N SER A 310 -0.64 0.20 -6.45
CA SER A 310 -0.39 -1.09 -7.08
C SER A 310 -1.16 -2.17 -6.34
N GLY A 311 -1.57 -3.17 -7.07
CA GLY A 311 -2.35 -4.27 -6.52
C GLY A 311 -2.37 -5.45 -7.49
N PRO A 312 -3.17 -6.49 -7.23
CA PRO A 312 -3.35 -7.59 -8.15
C PRO A 312 -4.20 -7.15 -9.36
N ASN A 313 -3.64 -6.33 -10.23
CA ASN A 313 -4.31 -5.81 -11.42
C ASN A 313 -4.48 -6.90 -12.49
N PRO A 314 -5.57 -6.88 -13.29
CA PRO A 314 -5.80 -7.85 -14.34
C PRO A 314 -4.68 -7.90 -15.40
N ASP A 315 -4.07 -6.75 -15.66
CA ASP A 315 -3.05 -6.56 -16.69
C ASP A 315 -1.63 -6.87 -16.22
N ASN A 316 -1.44 -7.27 -14.94
CA ASN A 316 -0.15 -7.50 -14.31
C ASN A 316 0.85 -6.32 -14.44
N PHE A 317 0.35 -5.11 -14.56
CA PHE A 317 1.17 -3.92 -14.37
C PHE A 317 1.46 -3.79 -12.87
N TYR A 318 2.72 -3.78 -12.53
CA TYR A 318 3.21 -3.55 -11.19
C TYR A 318 3.68 -2.10 -11.09
N GLU A 319 2.74 -1.16 -11.02
CA GLU A 319 2.93 0.28 -11.23
C GLU A 319 4.00 0.85 -10.30
N ILE A 320 3.95 0.53 -9.00
CA ILE A 320 4.97 0.98 -8.03
C ILE A 320 6.34 0.41 -8.39
N LYS A 321 6.43 -0.87 -8.78
CA LYS A 321 7.69 -1.48 -9.21
C LYS A 321 8.26 -0.79 -10.45
N LEU A 322 7.42 -0.56 -11.47
CA LEU A 322 7.84 0.10 -12.71
C LEU A 322 8.28 1.55 -12.44
N SER A 323 7.59 2.25 -11.52
CA SER A 323 7.98 3.59 -11.09
C SER A 323 9.36 3.58 -10.41
N TYR A 324 9.64 2.58 -9.57
CA TYR A 324 10.97 2.42 -8.97
C TYR A 324 12.04 2.15 -10.02
N LEU A 325 11.78 1.28 -11.00
CA LEU A 325 12.71 1.02 -12.10
C LEU A 325 13.01 2.27 -12.89
N GLU A 326 11.99 3.07 -13.22
CA GLU A 326 12.14 4.35 -13.93
C GLU A 326 12.99 5.35 -13.14
N MET A 327 12.75 5.47 -11.82
CA MET A 327 13.56 6.31 -10.93
C MET A 327 15.03 5.85 -10.88
N ILE A 328 15.27 4.55 -10.71
CA ILE A 328 16.61 3.97 -10.62
C ILE A 328 17.38 4.19 -11.93
N GLN A 329 16.74 3.94 -13.07
CA GLN A 329 17.37 4.10 -14.40
C GLN A 329 17.70 5.56 -14.74
N LYS A 330 16.89 6.51 -14.24
CA LYS A 330 17.10 7.95 -14.47
C LYS A 330 18.02 8.62 -13.44
N ALA A 331 18.36 7.94 -12.37
CA ALA A 331 19.28 8.46 -11.37
C ALA A 331 20.66 8.76 -11.96
N LYS A 332 21.20 9.95 -11.62
CA LYS A 332 22.50 10.42 -12.12
C LYS A 332 23.56 10.62 -11.05
N LYS A 333 23.12 10.84 -9.79
CA LYS A 333 24.04 11.20 -8.70
C LYS A 333 24.00 10.18 -7.58
N TYR A 334 22.81 9.87 -7.07
CA TYR A 334 22.65 8.97 -5.94
C TYR A 334 21.31 8.25 -5.98
N ILE A 335 21.25 7.11 -5.30
CA ILE A 335 20.03 6.35 -4.97
C ILE A 335 20.12 5.97 -3.51
N TYR A 336 19.25 6.50 -2.67
CA TYR A 336 19.21 6.21 -1.23
C TYR A 336 17.90 5.52 -0.89
N ILE A 337 18.01 4.29 -0.38
CA ILE A 337 16.87 3.42 -0.07
C ILE A 337 16.83 3.15 1.43
N GLN A 338 15.65 3.31 2.04
CA GLN A 338 15.35 2.76 3.36
C GLN A 338 14.22 1.74 3.21
N SER A 339 14.42 0.54 3.73
CA SER A 339 13.42 -0.53 3.68
C SER A 339 13.57 -1.48 4.86
N PRO A 340 12.47 -2.01 5.43
CA PRO A 340 12.58 -3.06 6.44
C PRO A 340 13.10 -4.38 5.88
N TYR A 341 12.97 -4.59 4.57
CA TYR A 341 13.36 -5.83 3.89
C TYR A 341 14.04 -5.52 2.56
N LEU A 342 15.10 -6.28 2.25
CA LEU A 342 15.74 -6.27 0.93
C LEU A 342 15.45 -7.62 0.24
N ILE A 343 14.26 -7.72 -0.33
CA ILE A 343 13.82 -8.90 -1.09
C ILE A 343 13.38 -8.40 -2.47
N SER A 344 14.38 -7.97 -3.24
CA SER A 344 14.16 -7.43 -4.57
C SER A 344 14.04 -8.55 -5.60
N ASP A 345 13.23 -8.33 -6.63
CA ASP A 345 13.30 -9.18 -7.81
C ASP A 345 14.57 -8.85 -8.62
N ASN A 346 14.83 -9.68 -9.63
CA ASN A 346 16.04 -9.53 -10.43
C ASN A 346 16.09 -8.17 -11.14
N SER A 347 14.97 -7.62 -11.63
CA SER A 347 14.98 -6.36 -12.36
C SER A 347 15.40 -5.18 -11.49
N ILE A 348 14.90 -5.09 -10.25
CA ILE A 348 15.32 -4.06 -9.28
C ILE A 348 16.79 -4.29 -8.88
N SER A 349 17.16 -5.53 -8.54
CA SER A 349 18.53 -5.85 -8.12
C SER A 349 19.56 -5.51 -9.22
N ASP A 350 19.29 -5.93 -10.46
CA ASP A 350 20.19 -5.69 -11.58
C ASP A 350 20.27 -4.20 -11.94
N SER A 351 19.14 -3.46 -11.85
CA SER A 351 19.16 -2.01 -12.07
C SER A 351 19.96 -1.26 -11.01
N LEU A 352 19.89 -1.66 -9.73
CA LEU A 352 20.71 -1.07 -8.66
C LEU A 352 22.20 -1.36 -8.84
N LYS A 353 22.56 -2.61 -9.22
CA LYS A 353 23.94 -2.98 -9.55
C LYS A 353 24.46 -2.15 -10.72
N LEU A 354 23.69 -2.08 -11.80
CA LEU A 354 24.06 -1.30 -12.99
C LEU A 354 24.25 0.18 -12.66
N ALA A 355 23.34 0.78 -11.89
CA ALA A 355 23.46 2.17 -11.45
C ALA A 355 24.77 2.39 -10.65
N SER A 356 25.07 1.48 -9.71
CA SER A 356 26.27 1.55 -8.88
C SER A 356 27.56 1.42 -9.72
N ILE A 357 27.63 0.45 -10.62
CA ILE A 357 28.77 0.26 -11.55
C ILE A 357 28.94 1.48 -12.46
N SER A 358 27.84 2.15 -12.82
CA SER A 358 27.85 3.38 -13.64
C SER A 358 28.23 4.64 -12.86
N GLY A 359 28.62 4.52 -11.58
CA GLY A 359 29.10 5.64 -10.76
C GLY A 359 28.03 6.38 -9.96
N VAL A 360 26.79 5.88 -9.91
CA VAL A 360 25.75 6.43 -9.03
C VAL A 360 26.01 5.97 -7.60
N ASP A 361 25.99 6.88 -6.61
CA ASP A 361 26.18 6.54 -5.18
C ASP A 361 24.94 5.83 -4.63
N VAL A 362 24.95 4.49 -4.64
CA VAL A 362 23.86 3.64 -4.16
C VAL A 362 24.06 3.31 -2.70
N LYS A 363 23.10 3.74 -1.85
CA LYS A 363 23.09 3.44 -0.42
C LYS A 363 21.76 2.80 -0.02
N ILE A 364 21.84 1.69 0.69
CA ILE A 364 20.67 0.95 1.17
C ILE A 364 20.78 0.81 2.68
N MET A 365 19.75 1.23 3.40
CA MET A 365 19.67 1.11 4.86
C MET A 365 18.57 0.14 5.24
N LEU A 366 18.91 -0.83 6.08
CA LEU A 366 18.06 -1.92 6.58
C LEU A 366 18.07 -1.91 8.12
N PRO A 367 17.08 -2.54 8.79
CA PRO A 367 17.14 -2.69 10.25
C PRO A 367 18.30 -3.61 10.65
N GLY A 368 19.08 -3.19 11.65
CA GLY A 368 20.12 -4.05 12.25
C GLY A 368 19.52 -5.22 13.04
N ASN A 369 18.32 -5.02 13.60
CA ASN A 369 17.54 -6.07 14.27
C ASN A 369 16.17 -6.22 13.58
N PRO A 370 16.05 -7.14 12.60
CA PRO A 370 14.80 -7.34 11.87
C PRO A 370 13.73 -7.99 12.76
N ASP A 371 12.45 -7.66 12.52
CA ASP A 371 11.30 -8.24 13.22
C ASP A 371 11.16 -9.75 13.00
N HIS A 372 11.60 -10.25 11.84
CA HIS A 372 11.66 -11.65 11.46
C HIS A 372 13.08 -12.05 11.05
N LYS A 373 13.75 -12.89 11.83
CA LYS A 373 15.13 -13.37 11.55
C LYS A 373 15.28 -13.96 10.16
N PHE A 374 14.29 -14.73 9.71
CA PHE A 374 14.28 -15.35 8.38
C PHE A 374 14.36 -14.32 7.26
N MET A 375 13.65 -13.19 7.39
CA MET A 375 13.70 -12.11 6.41
C MET A 375 15.07 -11.43 6.38
N GLY A 376 15.74 -11.32 7.54
CA GLY A 376 17.12 -10.85 7.61
C GLY A 376 18.08 -11.78 6.87
N TRP A 377 17.94 -13.10 7.00
CA TRP A 377 18.77 -14.06 6.26
C TRP A 377 18.57 -13.96 4.74
N ILE A 378 17.33 -13.82 4.30
CA ILE A 378 17.05 -13.60 2.87
C ILE A 378 17.68 -12.27 2.40
N ALA A 379 17.53 -11.18 3.16
CA ALA A 379 18.14 -9.91 2.80
C ALA A 379 19.66 -10.01 2.65
N ASN A 380 20.32 -10.73 3.56
CA ASN A 380 21.77 -10.94 3.52
C ASN A 380 22.24 -11.66 2.23
N SER A 381 21.40 -12.51 1.62
CA SER A 381 21.74 -13.18 0.37
C SER A 381 21.91 -12.23 -0.84
N TYR A 382 21.36 -11.02 -0.74
CA TYR A 382 21.51 -9.99 -1.77
C TYR A 382 22.74 -9.09 -1.55
N PHE A 383 23.33 -9.07 -0.33
CA PHE A 383 24.38 -8.12 0.03
C PHE A 383 25.63 -8.27 -0.82
N GLU A 384 26.14 -9.50 -0.94
CA GLU A 384 27.39 -9.77 -1.65
C GLU A 384 27.36 -9.21 -3.08
N SER A 385 26.31 -9.48 -3.82
CA SER A 385 26.20 -9.03 -5.22
C SER A 385 26.09 -7.52 -5.37
N LEU A 386 25.44 -6.83 -4.43
CA LEU A 386 25.30 -5.38 -4.41
C LEU A 386 26.60 -4.70 -3.97
N LEU A 387 27.25 -5.23 -2.93
CA LEU A 387 28.56 -4.74 -2.44
C LEU A 387 29.65 -4.88 -3.52
N ASN A 388 29.69 -6.01 -4.21
CA ASN A 388 30.61 -6.25 -5.32
C ASN A 388 30.38 -5.29 -6.49
N ALA A 389 29.15 -4.81 -6.66
CA ALA A 389 28.81 -3.77 -7.63
C ALA A 389 29.14 -2.35 -7.15
N GLY A 390 29.64 -2.16 -5.91
CA GLY A 390 30.01 -0.86 -5.34
C GLY A 390 28.91 -0.18 -4.53
N ALA A 391 27.74 -0.78 -4.36
CA ALA A 391 26.70 -0.25 -3.49
C ALA A 391 27.12 -0.35 -2.00
N LYS A 392 26.57 0.54 -1.17
CA LYS A 392 26.86 0.59 0.27
C LYS A 392 25.62 0.17 1.05
N ILE A 393 25.79 -0.76 2.00
CA ILE A 393 24.71 -1.26 2.84
C ILE A 393 24.96 -0.81 4.29
N TYR A 394 23.93 -0.27 4.91
CA TYR A 394 23.96 0.24 6.28
C TYR A 394 22.91 -0.47 7.12
N LEU A 395 23.27 -0.78 8.36
CA LEU A 395 22.37 -1.36 9.35
C LEU A 395 21.97 -0.28 10.37
N TYR A 396 20.67 -0.08 10.53
CA TYR A 396 20.10 0.89 11.47
C TYR A 396 19.99 0.26 12.86
N GLU A 397 20.66 0.84 13.87
CA GLU A 397 20.79 0.25 15.21
C GLU A 397 20.00 1.00 16.30
N LYS A 398 19.46 2.20 16.01
CA LYS A 398 18.74 3.03 17.01
C LYS A 398 17.29 2.59 17.29
N GLY A 399 16.92 1.37 16.89
CA GLY A 399 15.58 0.83 17.02
C GLY A 399 15.18 0.05 15.76
N PHE A 400 13.88 0.03 15.45
CA PHE A 400 13.39 -0.69 14.29
C PHE A 400 13.14 0.24 13.09
N LEU A 401 13.87 0.02 12.01
CA LEU A 401 13.67 0.74 10.76
C LEU A 401 12.57 0.06 9.92
N HIS A 402 11.46 0.76 9.72
CA HIS A 402 10.34 0.28 8.92
C HIS A 402 9.97 1.21 7.77
N ALA A 403 10.77 2.24 7.50
CA ALA A 403 10.58 3.16 6.39
C ALA A 403 10.64 2.42 5.04
N LYS A 404 9.87 2.90 4.07
CA LYS A 404 9.85 2.44 2.68
C LYS A 404 10.01 3.66 1.80
N THR A 405 11.27 4.10 1.66
CA THR A 405 11.62 5.32 0.92
C THR A 405 12.72 5.06 -0.08
N ILE A 406 12.64 5.74 -1.20
CA ILE A 406 13.69 5.81 -2.22
C ILE A 406 13.84 7.26 -2.68
N VAL A 407 15.08 7.74 -2.73
CA VAL A 407 15.43 9.09 -3.18
C VAL A 407 16.51 8.99 -4.25
#